data_ee207e1c84b4e737f1313a400e23456e
#
_entry.id   ee207e1c84b4e737f1313a400e23456e
#
_cell.length_a   1.000
_cell.length_b   1.000
_cell.length_c   1.000
_cell.angle_alpha   90.00
_cell.angle_beta   90.00
_cell.angle_gamma   90.00
#
_symmetry.space_group_name_H-M   'P 1'
#
loop_
_entity.id
_entity.type
_entity.pdbx_description
1 polymer ?
#
loop_
_entity_poly.entity_id
_entity_poly.type
_entity_poly.pdbx_seq_one_letter_code
_entity_poly.pdbx_strand_id
1 'polypeptide(L)'
;MTDTLIDRRDLAFQLYEVLDTENLTTRERFSEHNRDTFDAVIETADKMAREKFATHNSAADKDEPKFVNGQVEMLPQVKEAFDAYAQAGFIAGRYDYELGGMQLPESVMAACNGFFTAANPGTAGYPFLTTAAANLIRVFGNDQQKSTFLPNMLSGRFSGTMALTEPHAGSSLADIRTSASPTDEGHYLIKGAKIYISGGEQSITDNIVHMVLAKIKGAPAGVKGISLFVVPKFLVDDAGNPTERNGVNLAGLIHKLGYRGTTSTALSFGDDAPCHGYLVGEPHQGLKYMFQMMNEARVGVGFGAAVIGYRGYMHSLEYAKDRLQGRKASEKNPESPQVPIIDHADVRRMLLAQKAYSEGGLALCLYGARLMDDQHTHPDEQKRAESGKLLDLLTPVIKAWPSEYGPKANDLAIQVYGGAGYTREYPAEQCWRDNRLNPIHEGTNGIQALDLLGRKIWQDQSHGLQLLMQEMQVDLQAATTDRCQQWALSLSETLQQAVKVTQSLGKSLMEGDPDRTLANASCYLHLFGHIMVAWMWLRQANAAAHALGSANTDDERNFYQGKLQAAQYFFHWELPTVAQDLVLLRNQDDTCLNMKADWF
;
A
#
# COMPACT_ATOMS: atom_id res chain seq x y z
N MET A 1 -13.97 8.41 -23.89
CA MET A 1 -13.38 7.30 -23.11
C MET A 1 -13.88 7.44 -21.68
N THR A 2 -14.58 6.45 -21.16
CA THR A 2 -14.91 6.40 -19.73
C THR A 2 -13.60 6.12 -19.00
N ASP A 3 -13.11 7.06 -18.20
CA ASP A 3 -11.89 6.91 -17.40
C ASP A 3 -12.13 5.86 -16.31
N THR A 4 -11.91 4.60 -16.62
CA THR A 4 -12.10 3.49 -15.70
C THR A 4 -10.89 3.40 -14.78
N LEU A 5 -11.08 3.73 -13.51
CA LEU A 5 -10.02 3.70 -12.49
C LEU A 5 -9.72 2.27 -12.04
N ILE A 6 -10.77 1.58 -11.60
CA ILE A 6 -10.77 0.16 -11.20
C ILE A 6 -12.07 -0.43 -11.76
N ASP A 7 -12.03 -1.66 -12.27
CA ASP A 7 -13.22 -2.36 -12.72
C ASP A 7 -14.11 -2.71 -11.51
N ARG A 8 -15.30 -2.11 -11.45
CA ARG A 8 -16.24 -2.31 -10.34
C ARG A 8 -16.75 -3.75 -10.26
N ARG A 9 -16.86 -4.45 -11.41
CA ARG A 9 -17.27 -5.85 -11.42
C ARG A 9 -16.17 -6.75 -10.81
N ASP A 10 -14.90 -6.46 -11.13
CA ASP A 10 -13.77 -7.16 -10.50
C ASP A 10 -13.70 -6.87 -9.00
N LEU A 11 -13.83 -5.60 -8.60
CA LEU A 11 -13.82 -5.24 -7.19
C LEU A 11 -14.94 -5.93 -6.40
N ALA A 12 -16.16 -5.95 -6.94
CA ALA A 12 -17.30 -6.64 -6.33
C ALA A 12 -17.06 -8.16 -6.24
N PHE A 13 -16.46 -8.77 -7.27
CA PHE A 13 -16.05 -10.18 -7.24
C PHE A 13 -15.07 -10.47 -6.12
N GLN A 14 -14.04 -9.63 -5.96
CA GLN A 14 -13.04 -9.77 -4.90
C GLN A 14 -13.67 -9.66 -3.50
N LEU A 15 -14.50 -8.64 -3.30
CA LEU A 15 -15.13 -8.38 -2.00
C LEU A 15 -16.16 -9.45 -1.62
N TYR A 16 -17.05 -9.80 -2.54
CA TYR A 16 -18.24 -10.59 -2.20
C TYR A 16 -18.14 -12.07 -2.58
N GLU A 17 -17.51 -12.40 -3.71
CA GLU A 17 -17.44 -13.80 -4.17
C GLU A 17 -16.17 -14.51 -3.68
N VAL A 18 -15.08 -13.75 -3.41
CA VAL A 18 -13.80 -14.32 -2.93
C VAL A 18 -13.63 -14.15 -1.42
N LEU A 19 -13.92 -12.94 -0.88
CA LEU A 19 -13.67 -12.61 0.54
C LEU A 19 -14.91 -12.69 1.44
N ASP A 20 -16.10 -12.87 0.86
CA ASP A 20 -17.37 -12.90 1.62
C ASP A 20 -17.50 -11.71 2.59
N THR A 21 -17.22 -10.50 2.08
CA THR A 21 -17.20 -9.27 2.90
C THR A 21 -18.60 -8.94 3.45
N GLU A 22 -19.66 -9.37 2.78
CA GLU A 22 -21.04 -9.21 3.25
C GLU A 22 -21.26 -9.90 4.61
N ASN A 23 -20.60 -11.02 4.88
CA ASN A 23 -20.68 -11.72 6.17
C ASN A 23 -20.21 -10.86 7.37
N LEU A 24 -19.40 -9.84 7.13
CA LEU A 24 -19.00 -8.90 8.20
C LEU A 24 -20.20 -8.21 8.86
N THR A 25 -21.30 -8.03 8.14
CA THR A 25 -22.53 -7.41 8.66
C THR A 25 -23.22 -8.22 9.76
N THR A 26 -22.86 -9.49 9.92
CA THR A 26 -23.32 -10.34 11.02
C THR A 26 -22.63 -10.03 12.35
N ARG A 27 -21.57 -9.21 12.34
CA ARG A 27 -20.81 -8.81 13.53
C ARG A 27 -21.42 -7.56 14.15
N GLU A 28 -21.43 -7.48 15.48
CA GLU A 28 -22.00 -6.37 16.23
C GLU A 28 -21.54 -4.99 15.72
N ARG A 29 -20.23 -4.81 15.47
CA ARG A 29 -19.66 -3.56 14.98
C ARG A 29 -20.25 -3.09 13.65
N PHE A 30 -20.66 -4.01 12.80
CA PHE A 30 -21.11 -3.73 11.44
C PHE A 30 -22.60 -3.99 11.22
N SER A 31 -23.37 -4.24 12.31
CA SER A 31 -24.77 -4.64 12.24
C SER A 31 -25.72 -3.59 11.65
N GLU A 32 -25.31 -2.31 11.68
CA GLU A 32 -26.05 -1.20 11.04
C GLU A 32 -25.82 -1.15 9.50
N HIS A 33 -24.91 -1.96 8.96
CA HIS A 33 -24.60 -2.03 7.55
C HIS A 33 -25.21 -3.25 6.88
N ASN A 34 -25.33 -3.16 5.57
CA ASN A 34 -25.64 -4.25 4.66
C ASN A 34 -24.85 -4.08 3.35
N ARG A 35 -25.00 -5.00 2.43
CA ARG A 35 -24.33 -4.92 1.12
C ARG A 35 -24.67 -3.64 0.37
N ASP A 36 -25.93 -3.21 0.39
CA ASP A 36 -26.34 -1.99 -0.32
C ASP A 36 -25.64 -0.74 0.25
N THR A 37 -25.40 -0.68 1.57
CA THR A 37 -24.64 0.42 2.18
C THR A 37 -23.18 0.38 1.76
N PHE A 38 -22.55 -0.79 1.68
CA PHE A 38 -21.18 -0.93 1.18
C PHE A 38 -21.07 -0.51 -0.29
N ASP A 39 -21.98 -0.99 -1.12
CA ASP A 39 -22.00 -0.64 -2.55
C ASP A 39 -22.23 0.87 -2.77
N ALA A 40 -23.10 1.50 -1.98
CA ALA A 40 -23.37 2.95 -2.05
C ALA A 40 -22.14 3.79 -1.66
N VAL A 41 -21.40 3.38 -0.62
CA VAL A 41 -20.17 4.07 -0.21
C VAL A 41 -19.07 3.91 -1.27
N ILE A 42 -18.90 2.71 -1.83
CA ILE A 42 -17.95 2.45 -2.91
C ILE A 42 -18.31 3.24 -4.17
N GLU A 43 -19.59 3.32 -4.52
CA GLU A 43 -20.05 4.14 -5.65
C GLU A 43 -19.80 5.63 -5.43
N THR A 44 -20.03 6.12 -4.22
CA THR A 44 -19.73 7.50 -3.84
C THR A 44 -18.24 7.79 -3.97
N ALA A 45 -17.38 6.88 -3.53
CA ALA A 45 -15.93 7.01 -3.66
C ALA A 45 -15.49 7.02 -5.14
N ASP A 46 -15.98 6.10 -5.98
CA ASP A 46 -15.69 6.07 -7.43
C ASP A 46 -16.10 7.37 -8.11
N LYS A 47 -17.34 7.84 -7.87
CA LYS A 47 -17.84 9.10 -8.45
C LYS A 47 -16.98 10.29 -8.01
N MET A 48 -16.72 10.43 -6.71
CA MET A 48 -15.90 11.52 -6.18
C MET A 48 -14.45 11.45 -6.69
N ALA A 49 -13.87 10.29 -6.79
CA ALA A 49 -12.53 10.09 -7.34
C ALA A 49 -12.44 10.60 -8.78
N ARG A 50 -13.45 10.32 -9.61
CA ARG A 50 -13.50 10.82 -11.00
C ARG A 50 -13.75 12.32 -11.08
N GLU A 51 -14.70 12.84 -10.31
CA GLU A 51 -15.15 14.23 -10.42
C GLU A 51 -14.23 15.23 -9.72
N LYS A 52 -13.50 14.81 -8.66
CA LYS A 52 -12.70 15.69 -7.82
C LYS A 52 -11.19 15.39 -7.87
N PHE A 53 -10.77 14.13 -7.99
CA PHE A 53 -9.36 13.74 -7.94
C PHE A 53 -8.74 13.58 -9.34
N ALA A 54 -9.38 12.84 -10.23
CA ALA A 54 -8.85 12.58 -11.57
C ALA A 54 -8.70 13.85 -12.41
N THR A 55 -9.60 14.81 -12.26
CA THR A 55 -9.68 16.04 -13.05
C THR A 55 -8.43 16.90 -13.02
N HIS A 56 -7.65 16.86 -11.94
CA HIS A 56 -6.45 17.68 -11.80
C HIS A 56 -5.14 16.85 -11.68
N ASN A 57 -5.19 15.53 -11.87
CA ASN A 57 -4.02 14.68 -11.70
C ASN A 57 -2.85 15.08 -12.62
N SER A 58 -3.09 15.25 -13.91
CA SER A 58 -2.06 15.68 -14.86
C SER A 58 -1.61 17.13 -14.62
N ALA A 59 -2.52 18.01 -14.19
CA ALA A 59 -2.16 19.39 -13.87
C ALA A 59 -1.25 19.47 -12.64
N ALA A 60 -1.55 18.68 -11.59
CA ALA A 60 -0.73 18.62 -10.37
C ALA A 60 0.65 17.99 -10.62
N ASP A 61 0.78 17.11 -11.60
CA ASP A 61 2.08 16.57 -12.03
C ASP A 61 2.91 17.61 -12.80
N LYS A 62 2.27 18.46 -13.60
CA LYS A 62 2.94 19.49 -14.41
C LYS A 62 3.32 20.72 -13.58
N ASP A 63 2.44 21.16 -12.71
CA ASP A 63 2.60 22.35 -11.86
C ASP A 63 2.77 21.92 -10.40
N GLU A 64 3.99 21.50 -10.09
CA GLU A 64 4.37 21.04 -8.74
C GLU A 64 4.21 22.15 -7.70
N PRO A 65 3.94 21.83 -6.42
CA PRO A 65 3.93 22.79 -5.33
C PRO A 65 5.22 23.62 -5.27
N LYS A 66 5.07 24.93 -5.02
CA LYS A 66 6.18 25.91 -4.99
C LYS A 66 6.23 26.63 -3.65
N PHE A 67 7.42 26.89 -3.16
CA PHE A 67 7.61 27.71 -1.96
C PHE A 67 7.88 29.17 -2.35
N VAL A 68 6.90 30.03 -2.11
CA VAL A 68 6.91 31.43 -2.52
C VAL A 68 6.54 32.31 -1.32
N ASN A 69 7.34 33.31 -1.03
CA ASN A 69 7.08 34.28 0.04
C ASN A 69 6.72 33.67 1.41
N GLY A 70 7.39 32.57 1.79
CA GLY A 70 7.16 31.90 3.07
C GLY A 70 5.94 30.98 3.12
N GLN A 71 5.27 30.75 1.99
CA GLN A 71 4.11 29.86 1.87
C GLN A 71 4.28 28.85 0.75
N VAL A 72 3.64 27.71 0.88
CA VAL A 72 3.56 26.72 -0.20
C VAL A 72 2.32 26.99 -1.05
N GLU A 73 2.56 27.36 -2.29
CA GLU A 73 1.51 27.50 -3.30
C GLU A 73 1.23 26.15 -3.95
N MET A 74 -0.05 25.82 -4.06
CA MET A 74 -0.54 24.56 -4.61
C MET A 74 -1.74 24.82 -5.54
N LEU A 75 -2.04 23.86 -6.40
CA LEU A 75 -3.27 23.90 -7.18
C LEU A 75 -4.50 23.92 -6.26
N PRO A 76 -5.45 24.85 -6.43
CA PRO A 76 -6.66 24.94 -5.57
C PRO A 76 -7.49 23.67 -5.56
N GLN A 77 -7.49 22.92 -6.65
CA GLN A 77 -8.23 21.65 -6.78
C GLN A 77 -7.77 20.58 -5.78
N VAL A 78 -6.51 20.65 -5.31
CA VAL A 78 -6.01 19.74 -4.26
C VAL A 78 -6.79 19.96 -2.97
N LYS A 79 -7.00 21.24 -2.58
CA LYS A 79 -7.82 21.58 -1.41
C LYS A 79 -9.27 21.19 -1.60
N GLU A 80 -9.86 21.50 -2.76
CA GLU A 80 -11.25 21.16 -3.07
C GLU A 80 -11.51 19.64 -2.98
N ALA A 81 -10.57 18.82 -3.46
CA ALA A 81 -10.66 17.37 -3.38
C ALA A 81 -10.50 16.86 -1.93
N PHE A 82 -9.54 17.42 -1.19
CA PHE A 82 -9.35 17.08 0.22
C PHE A 82 -10.59 17.44 1.07
N ASP A 83 -11.12 18.64 0.89
CA ASP A 83 -12.32 19.10 1.60
C ASP A 83 -13.53 18.21 1.26
N ALA A 84 -13.74 17.86 -0.02
CA ALA A 84 -14.81 16.96 -0.44
C ALA A 84 -14.68 15.57 0.22
N TYR A 85 -13.47 15.02 0.25
CA TYR A 85 -13.18 13.74 0.91
C TYR A 85 -13.50 13.80 2.42
N ALA A 86 -13.07 14.87 3.09
CA ALA A 86 -13.32 15.09 4.51
C ALA A 86 -14.81 15.28 4.82
N GLN A 87 -15.51 16.12 4.04
CA GLN A 87 -16.96 16.39 4.20
C GLN A 87 -17.82 15.15 3.95
N ALA A 88 -17.39 14.25 3.08
CA ALA A 88 -18.05 12.96 2.87
C ALA A 88 -17.76 11.94 3.99
N GLY A 89 -16.96 12.29 4.99
CA GLY A 89 -16.65 11.46 6.16
C GLY A 89 -15.59 10.38 5.92
N PHE A 90 -14.90 10.35 4.77
CA PHE A 90 -13.94 9.30 4.48
C PHE A 90 -12.70 9.30 5.39
N ILE A 91 -12.29 10.45 5.97
CA ILE A 91 -11.20 10.47 6.97
C ILE A 91 -11.59 9.66 8.20
N ALA A 92 -12.85 9.78 8.64
CA ALA A 92 -13.37 9.11 9.82
C ALA A 92 -14.08 7.78 9.51
N GLY A 93 -14.14 7.34 8.26
CA GLY A 93 -15.01 6.25 7.79
C GLY A 93 -14.96 4.95 8.61
N ARG A 94 -13.79 4.56 9.09
CA ARG A 94 -13.59 3.35 9.91
C ARG A 94 -13.76 3.55 11.42
N TYR A 95 -13.86 4.82 11.88
CA TYR A 95 -13.95 5.12 13.30
C TYR A 95 -15.36 4.92 13.85
N ASP A 96 -15.45 4.90 15.20
CA ASP A 96 -16.71 4.74 15.93
C ASP A 96 -17.64 5.93 15.68
N TYR A 97 -18.96 5.71 15.77
CA TYR A 97 -19.98 6.76 15.58
C TYR A 97 -19.77 7.94 16.53
N GLU A 98 -19.33 7.69 17.78
CA GLU A 98 -19.04 8.72 18.79
C GLU A 98 -17.91 9.67 18.37
N LEU A 99 -17.02 9.22 17.47
CA LEU A 99 -15.95 10.03 16.88
C LEU A 99 -16.36 10.66 15.54
N GLY A 100 -17.63 10.58 15.17
CA GLY A 100 -18.12 11.03 13.87
C GLY A 100 -17.79 10.10 12.72
N GLY A 101 -17.42 8.85 13.03
CA GLY A 101 -17.12 7.81 12.05
C GLY A 101 -18.35 7.12 11.48
N MET A 102 -18.15 6.20 10.57
CA MET A 102 -19.19 5.40 9.93
C MET A 102 -19.09 3.90 10.29
N GLN A 103 -18.12 3.49 11.08
CA GLN A 103 -17.83 2.08 11.41
C GLN A 103 -17.73 1.17 10.18
N LEU A 104 -17.19 1.67 9.08
CA LEU A 104 -17.02 0.86 7.87
C LEU A 104 -15.89 -0.17 8.05
N PRO A 105 -16.03 -1.39 7.48
CA PRO A 105 -14.96 -2.36 7.44
C PRO A 105 -13.70 -1.83 6.74
N GLU A 106 -12.52 -2.27 7.18
CA GLU A 106 -11.24 -1.93 6.56
C GLU A 106 -11.18 -2.39 5.09
N SER A 107 -11.78 -3.54 4.78
CA SER A 107 -11.89 -4.03 3.40
C SER A 107 -12.71 -3.11 2.49
N VAL A 108 -13.80 -2.54 2.99
CA VAL A 108 -14.63 -1.56 2.26
C VAL A 108 -13.90 -0.22 2.14
N MET A 109 -13.29 0.25 3.22
CA MET A 109 -12.49 1.50 3.20
C MET A 109 -11.27 1.39 2.27
N ALA A 110 -10.60 0.24 2.22
CA ALA A 110 -9.52 -0.01 1.28
C ALA A 110 -10.01 0.09 -0.17
N ALA A 111 -11.16 -0.50 -0.48
CA ALA A 111 -11.78 -0.39 -1.80
C ALA A 111 -12.08 1.07 -2.18
N CYS A 112 -12.65 1.87 -1.27
CA CYS A 112 -12.91 3.29 -1.48
C CYS A 112 -11.62 4.08 -1.73
N ASN A 113 -10.61 3.90 -0.86
CA ASN A 113 -9.31 4.56 -0.98
C ASN A 113 -8.57 4.17 -2.26
N GLY A 114 -8.84 2.97 -2.79
CA GLY A 114 -8.33 2.51 -4.07
C GLY A 114 -8.74 3.43 -5.22
N PHE A 115 -9.98 3.86 -5.29
CA PHE A 115 -10.45 4.78 -6.32
C PHE A 115 -9.76 6.15 -6.24
N PHE A 116 -9.63 6.72 -5.05
CA PHE A 116 -8.95 8.01 -4.86
C PHE A 116 -7.46 7.93 -5.25
N THR A 117 -6.78 6.86 -4.84
CA THR A 117 -5.37 6.65 -5.17
C THR A 117 -5.17 6.37 -6.66
N ALA A 118 -6.02 5.57 -7.29
CA ALA A 118 -5.99 5.35 -8.73
C ALA A 118 -6.25 6.64 -9.51
N ALA A 119 -7.15 7.51 -9.02
CA ALA A 119 -7.50 8.77 -9.66
C ALA A 119 -6.36 9.80 -9.59
N ASN A 120 -5.79 10.01 -8.41
CA ASN A 120 -4.73 10.99 -8.17
C ASN A 120 -3.94 10.63 -6.91
N PRO A 121 -2.87 9.83 -7.02
CA PRO A 121 -2.09 9.40 -5.88
C PRO A 121 -1.45 10.58 -5.12
N GLY A 122 -1.11 11.66 -5.83
CA GLY A 122 -0.54 12.86 -5.22
C GLY A 122 -1.51 13.53 -4.25
N THR A 123 -2.77 13.72 -4.63
CA THR A 123 -3.79 14.33 -3.75
C THR A 123 -4.27 13.36 -2.67
N ALA A 124 -4.44 12.06 -3.01
CA ALA A 124 -4.86 11.02 -2.07
C ALA A 124 -3.85 10.79 -0.92
N GLY A 125 -2.60 11.18 -1.10
CA GLY A 125 -1.57 11.13 -0.06
C GLY A 125 -1.90 11.95 1.19
N TYR A 126 -2.56 13.10 1.06
CA TYR A 126 -2.88 13.96 2.22
C TYR A 126 -3.90 13.34 3.18
N PRO A 127 -5.08 12.86 2.74
CA PRO A 127 -6.00 12.18 3.64
C PRO A 127 -5.44 10.86 4.17
N PHE A 128 -4.66 10.12 3.38
CA PHE A 128 -4.00 8.89 3.82
C PHE A 128 -3.07 9.13 5.02
N LEU A 129 -2.19 10.13 4.93
CA LEU A 129 -1.28 10.51 6.01
C LEU A 129 -2.03 11.04 7.24
N THR A 130 -3.12 11.80 7.03
CA THR A 130 -3.96 12.34 8.09
C THR A 130 -4.62 11.23 8.89
N THR A 131 -5.23 10.27 8.21
CA THR A 131 -5.86 9.09 8.85
C THR A 131 -4.84 8.28 9.65
N ALA A 132 -3.64 8.07 9.11
CA ALA A 132 -2.58 7.33 9.78
C ALA A 132 -2.09 8.04 11.06
N ALA A 133 -1.86 9.36 11.00
CA ALA A 133 -1.46 10.16 12.15
C ALA A 133 -2.56 10.24 13.22
N ALA A 134 -3.82 10.41 12.82
CA ALA A 134 -4.97 10.40 13.71
C ALA A 134 -5.09 9.05 14.45
N ASN A 135 -4.86 7.92 13.77
CA ASN A 135 -4.91 6.61 14.40
C ASN A 135 -3.84 6.43 15.49
N LEU A 136 -2.63 6.95 15.31
CA LEU A 136 -1.61 6.94 16.36
C LEU A 136 -2.06 7.69 17.61
N ILE A 137 -2.64 8.88 17.45
CA ILE A 137 -3.16 9.67 18.57
C ILE A 137 -4.34 8.95 19.23
N ARG A 138 -5.25 8.36 18.43
CA ARG A 138 -6.40 7.59 18.97
C ARG A 138 -5.95 6.44 19.85
N VAL A 139 -4.96 5.67 19.40
CA VAL A 139 -4.53 4.45 20.10
C VAL A 139 -3.61 4.76 21.28
N PHE A 140 -2.66 5.68 21.13
CA PHE A 140 -1.56 5.89 22.09
C PHE A 140 -1.57 7.26 22.76
N GLY A 141 -2.32 8.23 22.24
CA GLY A 141 -2.44 9.56 22.83
C GLY A 141 -3.15 9.54 24.17
N ASN A 142 -2.81 10.48 25.06
CA ASN A 142 -3.56 10.72 26.28
C ASN A 142 -4.89 11.47 25.97
N ASP A 143 -5.76 11.62 26.98
CA ASP A 143 -7.09 12.20 26.81
C ASP A 143 -7.02 13.65 26.29
N GLN A 144 -6.05 14.45 26.72
CA GLN A 144 -5.85 15.81 26.24
C GLN A 144 -5.43 15.81 24.76
N GLN A 145 -4.49 14.96 24.36
CA GLN A 145 -4.08 14.85 22.96
C GLN A 145 -5.24 14.41 22.06
N LYS A 146 -6.03 13.44 22.53
CA LYS A 146 -7.23 12.98 21.83
C LYS A 146 -8.26 14.10 21.67
N SER A 147 -8.59 14.79 22.74
CA SER A 147 -9.58 15.87 22.70
C SER A 147 -9.13 17.08 21.86
N THR A 148 -7.85 17.41 21.89
CA THR A 148 -7.29 18.56 21.16
C THR A 148 -7.17 18.29 19.65
N PHE A 149 -6.67 17.12 19.25
CA PHE A 149 -6.27 16.89 17.86
C PHE A 149 -7.28 16.05 17.05
N LEU A 150 -7.89 14.99 17.64
CA LEU A 150 -8.71 14.06 16.85
C LEU A 150 -9.91 14.71 16.17
N PRO A 151 -10.74 15.54 16.83
CA PRO A 151 -11.90 16.13 16.17
C PRO A 151 -11.52 16.97 14.96
N ASN A 152 -10.42 17.76 15.08
CA ASN A 152 -9.91 18.59 14.00
C ASN A 152 -9.29 17.77 12.86
N MET A 153 -8.64 16.65 13.16
CA MET A 153 -8.07 15.77 12.15
C MET A 153 -9.16 14.98 11.43
N LEU A 154 -10.12 14.41 12.14
CA LEU A 154 -11.20 13.61 11.57
C LEU A 154 -12.19 14.45 10.73
N SER A 155 -12.37 15.73 11.07
CA SER A 155 -13.13 16.68 10.24
C SER A 155 -12.35 17.21 9.02
N GLY A 156 -11.05 16.92 8.91
CA GLY A 156 -10.19 17.45 7.85
C GLY A 156 -9.71 18.89 8.07
N ARG A 157 -10.02 19.50 9.20
CA ARG A 157 -9.53 20.86 9.52
C ARG A 157 -8.01 20.86 9.74
N PHE A 158 -7.47 19.81 10.34
CA PHE A 158 -6.03 19.58 10.49
C PHE A 158 -5.60 18.38 9.66
N SER A 159 -4.46 18.47 8.98
CA SER A 159 -3.82 17.31 8.38
C SER A 159 -2.80 16.68 9.31
N GLY A 160 -2.38 15.46 8.98
CA GLY A 160 -1.35 14.74 9.72
C GLY A 160 -0.18 14.33 8.83
N THR A 161 1.00 14.20 9.41
CA THR A 161 2.20 13.70 8.74
C THR A 161 3.01 12.79 9.64
N MET A 162 3.97 12.09 9.02
CA MET A 162 4.92 11.22 9.70
C MET A 162 6.34 11.69 9.44
N ALA A 163 7.06 12.08 10.49
CA ALA A 163 8.38 12.67 10.41
C ALA A 163 9.43 11.74 11.06
N LEU A 164 9.91 10.77 10.27
CA LEU A 164 10.86 9.73 10.69
C LEU A 164 12.26 10.00 10.16
N THR A 165 12.37 10.07 8.83
CA THR A 165 13.63 10.08 8.07
C THR A 165 14.43 11.35 8.32
N GLU A 166 15.74 11.20 8.51
CA GLU A 166 16.71 12.27 8.61
C GLU A 166 17.71 12.21 7.44
N PRO A 167 18.44 13.29 7.12
CA PRO A 167 19.37 13.30 5.98
C PRO A 167 20.39 12.16 5.97
N HIS A 168 20.72 11.60 7.12
CA HIS A 168 21.70 10.52 7.31
C HIS A 168 21.09 9.19 7.80
N ALA A 169 19.77 9.14 8.04
CA ALA A 169 19.09 7.98 8.62
C ALA A 169 17.71 7.79 8.00
N GLY A 170 17.60 6.86 7.03
CA GLY A 170 16.35 6.45 6.39
C GLY A 170 15.93 5.06 6.85
N SER A 171 16.50 4.01 6.25
CA SER A 171 16.21 2.61 6.62
C SER A 171 16.73 2.25 8.02
N SER A 172 17.80 2.90 8.49
CA SER A 172 18.35 2.72 9.84
C SER A 172 17.89 3.81 10.79
N LEU A 173 16.69 3.64 11.38
CA LEU A 173 16.14 4.58 12.36
C LEU A 173 16.92 4.59 13.69
N ALA A 174 17.76 3.59 13.95
CA ALA A 174 18.65 3.57 15.12
C ALA A 174 19.56 4.81 15.20
N ASP A 175 19.88 5.40 14.05
CA ASP A 175 20.87 6.48 13.90
C ASP A 175 20.27 7.88 13.88
N ILE A 176 18.95 8.03 14.10
CA ILE A 176 18.33 9.37 14.17
C ILE A 176 18.96 10.22 15.28
N ARG A 177 19.07 11.51 15.01
CA ARG A 177 19.70 12.50 15.90
C ARG A 177 18.75 13.56 16.44
N THR A 178 17.54 13.68 15.88
CA THR A 178 16.51 14.58 16.42
C THR A 178 16.32 14.28 17.89
N SER A 179 16.43 15.31 18.71
CA SER A 179 16.41 15.23 20.19
C SER A 179 15.18 15.89 20.76
N ALA A 180 14.78 15.45 21.95
CA ALA A 180 13.70 16.00 22.75
C ALA A 180 14.21 16.29 24.16
N SER A 181 14.15 17.56 24.59
CA SER A 181 14.54 18.00 25.94
C SER A 181 13.30 18.27 26.76
N PRO A 182 13.10 17.63 27.92
CA PRO A 182 11.94 17.89 28.79
C PRO A 182 11.97 19.32 29.34
N THR A 183 10.79 19.89 29.55
CA THR A 183 10.58 21.17 30.22
C THR A 183 9.84 21.00 31.54
N ASP A 184 9.87 22.01 32.39
CA ASP A 184 9.11 22.01 33.66
C ASP A 184 7.59 22.13 33.44
N GLU A 185 7.16 22.50 32.23
CA GLU A 185 5.75 22.66 31.85
C GLU A 185 5.11 21.37 31.30
N GLY A 186 5.85 20.25 31.30
CA GLY A 186 5.32 18.94 30.90
C GLY A 186 5.33 18.66 29.39
N HIS A 187 5.87 19.56 28.58
CA HIS A 187 6.15 19.33 27.16
C HIS A 187 7.65 19.15 26.91
N TYR A 188 8.02 18.89 25.67
CA TYR A 188 9.42 18.74 25.25
C TYR A 188 9.79 19.80 24.20
N LEU A 189 11.03 20.25 24.23
CA LEU A 189 11.62 21.04 23.15
C LEU A 189 12.29 20.08 22.15
N ILE A 190 11.75 20.07 20.93
CA ILE A 190 12.25 19.23 19.85
C ILE A 190 13.30 19.99 19.06
N LYS A 191 14.46 19.35 18.78
CA LYS A 191 15.52 19.92 17.97
C LYS A 191 16.11 18.91 17.00
N GLY A 192 16.12 19.26 15.70
CA GLY A 192 16.69 18.42 14.64
C GLY A 192 16.13 18.73 13.26
N ALA A 193 16.41 17.84 12.31
CA ALA A 193 15.95 17.97 10.93
C ALA A 193 15.36 16.65 10.42
N LYS A 194 14.29 16.76 9.65
CA LYS A 194 13.63 15.64 8.97
C LYS A 194 13.53 15.92 7.48
N ILE A 195 13.64 14.88 6.65
CA ILE A 195 13.65 15.00 5.19
C ILE A 195 12.70 13.99 4.56
N TYR A 196 12.23 14.26 3.36
CA TYR A 196 11.26 13.47 2.63
C TYR A 196 9.91 13.35 3.34
N ILE A 197 9.52 14.41 4.07
CA ILE A 197 8.25 14.41 4.80
C ILE A 197 7.14 14.83 3.84
N SER A 198 6.31 13.86 3.47
CA SER A 198 5.14 14.11 2.62
C SER A 198 4.10 14.93 3.38
N GLY A 199 3.56 15.98 2.76
CA GLY A 199 2.56 16.85 3.38
C GLY A 199 3.11 17.70 4.54
N GLY A 200 4.43 17.77 4.76
CA GLY A 200 5.05 18.42 5.92
C GLY A 200 4.89 19.94 5.95
N GLU A 201 4.63 20.56 4.81
CA GLU A 201 4.19 21.95 4.66
C GLU A 201 3.24 22.04 3.47
N GLN A 202 2.11 22.71 3.63
CA GLN A 202 1.06 22.85 2.63
C GLN A 202 0.06 23.95 3.04
N SER A 203 -0.83 24.33 2.13
CA SER A 203 -1.84 25.39 2.32
C SER A 203 -3.29 24.88 2.24
N ILE A 204 -3.51 23.56 2.37
CA ILE A 204 -4.85 22.97 2.22
C ILE A 204 -5.64 22.85 3.54
N THR A 205 -4.95 22.89 4.71
CA THR A 205 -5.55 22.77 6.04
C THR A 205 -5.10 23.89 6.98
N ASP A 206 -5.88 24.15 8.06
CA ASP A 206 -5.58 25.19 9.04
C ASP A 206 -4.31 24.89 9.84
N ASN A 207 -4.01 23.61 10.08
CA ASN A 207 -2.85 23.16 10.84
C ASN A 207 -2.32 21.82 10.30
N ILE A 208 -1.07 21.51 10.64
CA ILE A 208 -0.45 20.22 10.33
C ILE A 208 0.05 19.61 11.65
N VAL A 209 -0.34 18.39 11.92
CA VAL A 209 0.05 17.62 13.10
C VAL A 209 1.14 16.63 12.70
N HIS A 210 2.39 16.90 13.06
CA HIS A 210 3.53 16.03 12.75
C HIS A 210 3.70 14.98 13.84
N MET A 211 3.70 13.69 13.46
CA MET A 211 4.10 12.58 14.32
C MET A 211 5.62 12.38 14.19
N VAL A 212 6.38 12.86 15.17
CA VAL A 212 7.85 12.99 15.08
C VAL A 212 8.54 11.93 15.94
N LEU A 213 9.47 11.17 15.34
CA LEU A 213 10.40 10.32 16.08
C LEU A 213 11.60 11.12 16.53
N ALA A 214 11.87 11.11 17.83
CA ALA A 214 13.02 11.79 18.44
C ALA A 214 13.56 10.99 19.63
N LYS A 215 14.80 11.28 20.06
CA LYS A 215 15.41 10.72 21.26
C LYS A 215 15.35 11.71 22.41
N ILE A 216 14.76 11.31 23.52
CA ILE A 216 14.79 12.11 24.76
C ILE A 216 16.26 12.24 25.21
N LYS A 217 16.66 13.39 25.71
CA LYS A 217 18.02 13.63 26.19
C LYS A 217 18.37 12.62 27.31
N GLY A 218 19.45 11.88 27.13
CA GLY A 218 19.85 10.80 28.04
C GLY A 218 19.22 9.43 27.75
N ALA A 219 18.46 9.28 26.65
CA ALA A 219 17.85 8.03 26.24
C ALA A 219 18.88 6.94 25.89
N PRO A 220 18.52 5.64 26.00
CA PRO A 220 19.37 4.54 25.53
C PRO A 220 19.79 4.70 24.07
N ALA A 221 20.94 4.15 23.71
CA ALA A 221 21.41 4.10 22.33
C ALA A 221 20.52 3.20 21.43
N GLY A 222 20.57 3.45 20.13
CA GLY A 222 19.87 2.65 19.14
C GLY A 222 18.35 2.86 19.14
N VAL A 223 17.62 1.86 18.68
CA VAL A 223 16.15 1.91 18.53
C VAL A 223 15.39 1.99 19.85
N LYS A 224 15.98 1.47 20.93
CA LYS A 224 15.39 1.47 22.28
C LYS A 224 15.31 2.87 22.92
N GLY A 225 15.95 3.88 22.34
CA GLY A 225 15.89 5.25 22.83
C GLY A 225 14.89 6.15 22.09
N ILE A 226 14.17 5.62 21.11
CA ILE A 226 13.28 6.39 20.26
C ILE A 226 11.92 6.56 20.92
N SER A 227 11.45 7.82 21.00
CA SER A 227 10.14 8.21 21.49
C SER A 227 9.33 8.88 20.38
N LEU A 228 8.01 8.92 20.52
CA LEU A 228 7.08 9.52 19.56
C LEU A 228 6.48 10.79 20.15
N PHE A 229 6.40 11.84 19.34
CA PHE A 229 5.87 13.14 19.74
C PHE A 229 4.83 13.66 18.76
N VAL A 230 3.75 14.26 19.27
CA VAL A 230 2.90 15.17 18.51
C VAL A 230 3.58 16.53 18.47
N VAL A 231 3.82 17.05 17.28
CA VAL A 231 4.41 18.39 17.05
C VAL A 231 3.53 19.13 16.05
N PRO A 232 2.61 20.01 16.51
CA PRO A 232 1.78 20.77 15.59
C PRO A 232 2.56 21.91 14.95
N LYS A 233 2.21 22.26 13.70
CA LYS A 233 2.79 23.44 13.00
C LYS A 233 2.42 24.75 13.69
N PHE A 234 1.19 24.88 14.14
CA PHE A 234 0.71 25.94 15.02
C PHE A 234 0.27 25.33 16.34
N LEU A 235 0.61 25.98 17.47
CA LEU A 235 0.11 25.57 18.77
C LEU A 235 -1.43 25.67 18.79
N VAL A 236 -2.07 24.90 19.66
CA VAL A 236 -3.53 24.77 19.68
C VAL A 236 -4.01 25.17 21.08
N ASP A 237 -5.01 26.04 21.14
CA ASP A 237 -5.67 26.43 22.39
C ASP A 237 -6.64 25.36 22.91
N ASP A 238 -7.19 25.58 24.12
CA ASP A 238 -8.15 24.65 24.73
C ASP A 238 -9.46 24.51 23.94
N ALA A 239 -9.76 25.45 23.04
CA ALA A 239 -10.92 25.41 22.14
C ALA A 239 -10.62 24.68 20.83
N GLY A 240 -9.39 24.18 20.64
CA GLY A 240 -8.96 23.47 19.44
C GLY A 240 -8.61 24.39 18.27
N ASN A 241 -8.33 25.66 18.48
CA ASN A 241 -7.96 26.59 17.42
C ASN A 241 -6.44 26.75 17.32
N PRO A 242 -5.88 26.87 16.10
CA PRO A 242 -4.50 27.23 15.91
C PRO A 242 -4.20 28.62 16.48
N THR A 243 -3.06 28.75 17.14
CA THR A 243 -2.60 30.03 17.74
C THR A 243 -1.29 30.45 17.10
N GLU A 244 -0.21 30.55 17.89
CA GLU A 244 1.09 30.97 17.39
C GLU A 244 1.81 29.84 16.63
N ARG A 245 2.69 30.22 15.72
CA ARG A 245 3.52 29.27 14.98
C ARG A 245 4.50 28.59 15.93
N ASN A 246 4.50 27.28 15.89
CA ASN A 246 5.50 26.46 16.58
C ASN A 246 6.84 26.52 15.81
N GLY A 247 7.96 26.21 16.47
CA GLY A 247 9.30 26.20 15.88
C GLY A 247 9.53 25.09 14.84
N VAL A 248 8.57 24.92 13.90
CA VAL A 248 8.68 24.01 12.75
C VAL A 248 8.82 24.83 11.48
N ASN A 249 9.96 24.71 10.80
CA ASN A 249 10.28 25.49 9.61
C ASN A 249 10.51 24.62 8.38
N LEU A 250 10.02 25.09 7.23
CA LEU A 250 10.31 24.50 5.93
C LEU A 250 11.71 24.93 5.49
N ALA A 251 12.64 23.99 5.43
CA ALA A 251 13.99 24.22 4.89
C ALA A 251 14.01 24.14 3.35
N GLY A 252 13.07 23.41 2.74
CA GLY A 252 12.91 23.33 1.29
C GLY A 252 11.92 22.28 0.83
N LEU A 253 11.44 22.43 -0.41
CA LEU A 253 10.68 21.43 -1.11
C LEU A 253 11.61 20.52 -1.92
N ILE A 254 11.26 19.25 -2.01
CA ILE A 254 12.01 18.24 -2.76
C ILE A 254 11.22 17.89 -4.01
N HIS A 255 11.84 18.05 -5.18
CA HIS A 255 11.27 17.71 -6.47
C HIS A 255 11.42 16.22 -6.74
N LYS A 256 10.34 15.59 -7.24
CA LYS A 256 10.24 14.14 -7.33
C LYS A 256 10.03 13.65 -8.77
N LEU A 257 10.31 12.37 -9.00
CA LEU A 257 10.00 11.68 -10.24
C LEU A 257 8.48 11.62 -10.50
N GLY A 258 7.71 11.25 -9.48
CA GLY A 258 6.25 11.11 -9.47
C GLY A 258 5.65 11.59 -8.15
N TYR A 259 4.34 11.37 -7.93
CA TYR A 259 3.60 11.92 -6.76
C TYR A 259 3.80 13.42 -6.60
N ARG A 260 3.94 14.15 -7.70
CA ARG A 260 4.39 15.53 -7.69
C ARG A 260 3.39 16.48 -7.05
N GLY A 261 2.09 16.14 -7.08
CA GLY A 261 1.04 16.90 -6.40
C GLY A 261 1.11 16.88 -4.87
N THR A 262 1.81 15.90 -4.27
CA THR A 262 2.08 15.89 -2.83
C THR A 262 3.38 16.64 -2.55
N THR A 263 3.39 17.58 -1.60
CA THR A 263 4.64 18.19 -1.14
C THR A 263 5.55 17.13 -0.52
N SER A 264 6.84 17.23 -0.78
CA SER A 264 7.89 16.49 -0.06
C SER A 264 8.85 17.50 0.51
N THR A 265 9.01 17.49 1.83
CA THR A 265 9.63 18.59 2.56
C THR A 265 10.90 18.16 3.30
N ALA A 266 11.84 19.09 3.40
CA ALA A 266 12.85 19.12 4.43
C ALA A 266 12.38 20.08 5.52
N LEU A 267 12.25 19.57 6.75
CA LEU A 267 11.79 20.33 7.91
C LEU A 267 12.91 20.49 8.93
N SER A 268 13.02 21.67 9.55
CA SER A 268 13.82 21.88 10.75
C SER A 268 12.92 22.16 11.95
N PHE A 269 13.35 21.68 13.10
CA PHE A 269 12.65 21.78 14.38
C PHE A 269 13.56 22.50 15.38
N GLY A 270 13.08 23.59 15.95
CA GLY A 270 13.77 24.26 17.05
C GLY A 270 15.03 25.03 16.64
N ASP A 271 15.18 25.46 15.39
CA ASP A 271 16.34 26.25 14.93
C ASP A 271 16.14 27.75 15.19
N ASP A 272 15.00 28.32 14.74
CA ASP A 272 14.73 29.75 14.83
C ASP A 272 13.89 30.14 16.05
N ALA A 273 13.05 29.20 16.54
CA ALA A 273 12.18 29.37 17.69
C ALA A 273 12.02 28.06 18.44
N PRO A 274 11.63 28.07 19.73
CA PRO A 274 11.31 26.86 20.47
C PRO A 274 10.27 26.02 19.73
N CYS A 275 10.52 24.71 19.61
CA CYS A 275 9.61 23.78 18.99
C CYS A 275 9.01 22.86 20.06
N HIS A 276 7.74 23.06 20.38
CA HIS A 276 7.03 22.30 21.40
C HIS A 276 6.55 20.96 20.83
N GLY A 277 6.85 19.88 21.52
CA GLY A 277 6.41 18.54 21.22
C GLY A 277 5.81 17.85 22.45
N TYR A 278 4.76 17.07 22.23
CA TYR A 278 4.03 16.37 23.29
C TYR A 278 4.25 14.88 23.17
N LEU A 279 4.79 14.24 24.21
CA LEU A 279 5.08 12.81 24.21
C LEU A 279 3.79 11.99 24.00
N VAL A 280 3.82 11.05 23.07
CA VAL A 280 2.73 10.08 22.84
C VAL A 280 3.06 8.79 23.54
N GLY A 281 2.17 8.35 24.42
CA GLY A 281 2.36 7.15 25.24
C GLY A 281 3.59 7.23 26.15
N GLU A 282 4.33 6.14 26.28
CA GLU A 282 5.48 6.03 27.20
C GLU A 282 6.81 6.40 26.52
N PRO A 283 7.80 6.96 27.26
CA PRO A 283 9.14 7.19 26.76
C PRO A 283 9.76 5.90 26.20
N HIS A 284 10.54 6.04 25.12
CA HIS A 284 11.31 4.94 24.52
C HIS A 284 10.46 3.83 23.88
N GLN A 285 9.15 4.04 23.69
CA GLN A 285 8.26 3.13 22.99
C GLN A 285 7.86 3.65 21.58
N GLY A 286 8.39 4.78 21.16
CA GLY A 286 7.96 5.47 19.93
C GLY A 286 8.05 4.60 18.68
N LEU A 287 9.09 3.79 18.54
CA LEU A 287 9.23 2.90 17.39
C LEU A 287 8.20 1.76 17.43
N LYS A 288 7.88 1.23 18.61
CA LYS A 288 6.85 0.19 18.79
C LYS A 288 5.47 0.72 18.37
N TYR A 289 5.12 1.93 18.79
CA TYR A 289 3.86 2.58 18.41
C TYR A 289 3.80 2.83 16.90
N MET A 290 4.89 3.34 16.35
CA MET A 290 5.00 3.60 14.92
C MET A 290 4.90 2.30 14.10
N PHE A 291 5.46 1.18 14.56
CA PHE A 291 5.34 -0.11 13.85
C PHE A 291 3.91 -0.64 13.79
N GLN A 292 3.10 -0.42 14.82
CA GLN A 292 1.70 -0.84 14.77
C GLN A 292 0.95 -0.13 13.65
N MET A 293 1.17 1.17 13.50
CA MET A 293 0.60 1.96 12.41
C MET A 293 1.29 1.67 11.06
N MET A 294 2.61 1.43 11.05
CA MET A 294 3.35 1.12 9.82
C MET A 294 2.85 -0.16 9.14
N ASN A 295 2.31 -1.14 9.86
CA ASN A 295 1.69 -2.30 9.24
C ASN A 295 0.46 -1.90 8.42
N GLU A 296 -0.40 -1.03 8.95
CA GLU A 296 -1.54 -0.47 8.20
C GLU A 296 -1.05 0.37 7.01
N ALA A 297 -0.07 1.25 7.23
CA ALA A 297 0.52 2.07 6.17
C ALA A 297 1.18 1.22 5.06
N ARG A 298 1.88 0.14 5.43
CA ARG A 298 2.49 -0.79 4.47
C ARG A 298 1.44 -1.49 3.61
N VAL A 299 0.33 -1.93 4.20
CA VAL A 299 -0.81 -2.48 3.43
C VAL A 299 -1.37 -1.41 2.49
N GLY A 300 -1.55 -0.18 2.96
CA GLY A 300 -2.00 0.95 2.13
C GLY A 300 -1.05 1.27 0.97
N VAL A 301 0.27 1.20 1.17
CA VAL A 301 1.27 1.38 0.09
C VAL A 301 1.20 0.27 -0.95
N GLY A 302 1.11 -0.99 -0.51
CA GLY A 302 0.91 -2.13 -1.42
C GLY A 302 -0.37 -1.99 -2.22
N PHE A 303 -1.46 -1.60 -1.55
CA PHE A 303 -2.75 -1.32 -2.18
C PHE A 303 -2.64 -0.20 -3.22
N GLY A 304 -1.99 0.92 -2.87
CA GLY A 304 -1.74 2.02 -3.79
C GLY A 304 -0.95 1.59 -5.03
N ALA A 305 0.08 0.76 -4.85
CA ALA A 305 0.86 0.22 -5.96
C ALA A 305 0.02 -0.66 -6.90
N ALA A 306 -0.84 -1.52 -6.33
CA ALA A 306 -1.73 -2.38 -7.10
C ALA A 306 -2.73 -1.56 -7.94
N VAL A 307 -3.37 -0.53 -7.34
CA VAL A 307 -4.41 0.26 -8.04
C VAL A 307 -3.83 1.24 -9.05
N ILE A 308 -2.62 1.77 -8.85
CA ILE A 308 -1.92 2.56 -9.88
C ILE A 308 -1.51 1.65 -11.04
N GLY A 309 -1.06 0.42 -10.77
CA GLY A 309 -0.85 -0.62 -11.77
C GLY A 309 -2.12 -0.93 -12.55
N TYR A 310 -3.23 -1.08 -11.83
CA TYR A 310 -4.55 -1.35 -12.38
C TYR A 310 -5.03 -0.23 -13.32
N ARG A 311 -4.87 1.03 -12.92
CA ARG A 311 -5.19 2.18 -13.77
C ARG A 311 -4.41 2.15 -15.09
N GLY A 312 -3.10 1.90 -15.04
CA GLY A 312 -2.27 1.74 -16.25
C GLY A 312 -2.75 0.61 -17.15
N TYR A 313 -3.15 -0.52 -16.54
CA TYR A 313 -3.74 -1.64 -17.25
C TYR A 313 -5.05 -1.24 -17.96
N MET A 314 -5.98 -0.58 -17.28
CA MET A 314 -7.26 -0.15 -17.88
C MET A 314 -7.04 0.79 -19.06
N HIS A 315 -6.16 1.77 -18.92
CA HIS A 315 -5.82 2.68 -20.03
C HIS A 315 -5.20 1.96 -21.22
N SER A 316 -4.26 1.03 -20.97
CA SER A 316 -3.62 0.28 -22.06
C SER A 316 -4.56 -0.71 -22.73
N LEU A 317 -5.51 -1.28 -21.99
CA LEU A 317 -6.55 -2.16 -22.51
C LEU A 317 -7.49 -1.42 -23.48
N GLU A 318 -7.98 -0.24 -23.09
CA GLU A 318 -8.82 0.58 -23.95
C GLU A 318 -8.06 1.04 -25.20
N TYR A 319 -6.82 1.51 -25.05
CA TYR A 319 -5.98 1.85 -26.18
C TYR A 319 -5.78 0.68 -27.13
N ALA A 320 -5.53 -0.53 -26.60
CA ALA A 320 -5.30 -1.71 -27.42
C ALA A 320 -6.54 -2.18 -28.20
N LYS A 321 -7.74 -1.91 -27.69
CA LYS A 321 -9.01 -2.20 -28.39
C LYS A 321 -9.27 -1.26 -29.56
N ASP A 322 -8.84 0.00 -29.45
CA ASP A 322 -9.14 1.05 -30.44
C ASP A 322 -8.03 1.23 -31.47
N ARG A 323 -6.78 1.04 -31.08
CA ARG A 323 -5.61 1.28 -31.94
C ARG A 323 -5.49 0.23 -33.03
N LEU A 324 -5.67 0.62 -34.27
CA LEU A 324 -5.44 -0.23 -35.44
C LEU A 324 -3.97 -0.21 -35.85
N GLN A 325 -3.35 -1.38 -36.00
CA GLN A 325 -1.98 -1.49 -36.48
C GLN A 325 -1.66 -2.92 -36.94
N GLY A 326 -1.12 -3.05 -38.15
CA GLY A 326 -0.69 -4.33 -38.70
C GLY A 326 -1.84 -5.29 -39.02
N ARG A 327 -1.50 -6.55 -39.22
CA ARG A 327 -2.40 -7.66 -39.54
C ARG A 327 -2.00 -8.90 -38.75
N LYS A 328 -2.89 -9.87 -38.59
CA LYS A 328 -2.54 -11.17 -37.98
C LYS A 328 -1.43 -11.84 -38.77
N ALA A 329 -0.56 -12.59 -38.11
CA ALA A 329 0.58 -13.28 -38.77
C ALA A 329 0.13 -14.25 -39.88
N SER A 330 -1.08 -14.79 -39.81
CA SER A 330 -1.69 -15.65 -40.83
C SER A 330 -2.19 -14.89 -42.05
N GLU A 331 -2.44 -13.55 -41.96
CA GLU A 331 -2.95 -12.74 -43.05
C GLU A 331 -1.78 -12.30 -43.95
N LYS A 332 -1.79 -12.76 -45.18
CA LYS A 332 -0.72 -12.48 -46.19
C LYS A 332 -1.14 -11.46 -47.24
N ASN A 333 -2.43 -11.13 -47.34
CA ASN A 333 -2.88 -10.13 -48.30
C ASN A 333 -2.57 -8.71 -47.75
N PRO A 334 -1.72 -7.92 -48.42
CA PRO A 334 -1.39 -6.56 -48.00
C PRO A 334 -2.58 -5.58 -48.10
N GLU A 335 -3.61 -5.91 -48.86
CA GLU A 335 -4.84 -5.10 -49.02
C GLU A 335 -5.86 -5.35 -47.90
N SER A 336 -5.69 -6.39 -47.10
CA SER A 336 -6.59 -6.64 -45.94
C SER A 336 -6.53 -5.48 -44.93
N PRO A 337 -7.65 -5.14 -44.25
CA PRO A 337 -7.67 -4.05 -43.28
C PRO A 337 -6.76 -4.36 -42.09
N GLN A 338 -6.28 -3.29 -41.43
CA GLN A 338 -5.58 -3.39 -40.17
C GLN A 338 -6.51 -3.92 -39.07
N VAL A 339 -5.96 -4.56 -38.07
CA VAL A 339 -6.69 -5.04 -36.90
C VAL A 339 -6.35 -4.21 -35.66
N PRO A 340 -7.24 -4.17 -34.63
CA PRO A 340 -6.89 -3.64 -33.32
C PRO A 340 -5.64 -4.35 -32.76
N ILE A 341 -4.76 -3.61 -32.10
CA ILE A 341 -3.51 -4.21 -31.62
C ILE A 341 -3.74 -5.32 -30.57
N ILE A 342 -4.86 -5.32 -29.89
CA ILE A 342 -5.25 -6.41 -28.97
C ILE A 342 -5.35 -7.77 -29.69
N ASP A 343 -5.49 -7.80 -31.01
CA ASP A 343 -5.54 -9.04 -31.80
C ASP A 343 -4.16 -9.69 -31.99
N HIS A 344 -3.08 -8.98 -31.68
CA HIS A 344 -1.74 -9.54 -31.70
C HIS A 344 -1.41 -10.29 -30.41
N ALA A 345 -0.85 -11.50 -30.52
CA ALA A 345 -0.60 -12.38 -29.38
C ALA A 345 0.35 -11.75 -28.34
N ASP A 346 1.37 -11.00 -28.78
CA ASP A 346 2.31 -10.34 -27.86
C ASP A 346 1.66 -9.18 -27.09
N VAL A 347 0.76 -8.43 -27.72
CA VAL A 347 -0.04 -7.42 -27.02
C VAL A 347 -0.95 -8.07 -25.96
N ARG A 348 -1.59 -9.20 -26.30
CA ARG A 348 -2.38 -10.00 -25.34
C ARG A 348 -1.52 -10.51 -24.18
N ARG A 349 -0.28 -10.94 -24.44
CA ARG A 349 0.67 -11.34 -23.39
C ARG A 349 0.94 -10.18 -22.42
N MET A 350 1.21 -8.98 -22.94
CA MET A 350 1.44 -7.79 -22.11
C MET A 350 0.20 -7.39 -21.31
N LEU A 351 -0.99 -7.47 -21.90
CA LEU A 351 -2.24 -7.18 -21.20
C LEU A 351 -2.57 -8.23 -20.13
N LEU A 352 -2.32 -9.52 -20.40
CA LEU A 352 -2.50 -10.61 -19.42
C LEU A 352 -1.53 -10.46 -18.26
N ALA A 353 -0.29 -10.09 -18.49
CA ALA A 353 0.68 -9.80 -17.43
C ALA A 353 0.18 -8.66 -16.53
N GLN A 354 -0.25 -7.53 -17.13
CA GLN A 354 -0.79 -6.40 -16.39
C GLN A 354 -2.04 -6.79 -15.58
N LYS A 355 -2.97 -7.54 -16.17
CA LYS A 355 -4.15 -8.07 -15.49
C LYS A 355 -3.76 -8.97 -14.31
N ALA A 356 -2.85 -9.90 -14.53
CA ALA A 356 -2.40 -10.83 -13.51
C ALA A 356 -1.71 -10.13 -12.33
N TYR A 357 -0.91 -9.10 -12.61
CA TYR A 357 -0.24 -8.32 -11.57
C TYR A 357 -1.19 -7.41 -10.79
N SER A 358 -2.05 -6.69 -11.51
CA SER A 358 -2.95 -5.71 -10.89
C SER A 358 -4.06 -6.38 -10.07
N GLU A 359 -4.76 -7.37 -10.64
CA GLU A 359 -5.84 -8.06 -9.96
C GLU A 359 -5.33 -9.03 -8.87
N GLY A 360 -4.17 -9.68 -9.10
CA GLY A 360 -3.52 -10.51 -8.08
C GLY A 360 -3.00 -9.69 -6.89
N GLY A 361 -2.39 -8.53 -7.18
CA GLY A 361 -1.96 -7.57 -6.15
C GLY A 361 -3.14 -6.97 -5.36
N LEU A 362 -4.22 -6.62 -6.06
CA LEU A 362 -5.46 -6.14 -5.44
C LEU A 362 -6.06 -7.20 -4.50
N ALA A 363 -6.15 -8.46 -4.95
CA ALA A 363 -6.64 -9.57 -4.14
C ALA A 363 -5.82 -9.77 -2.86
N LEU A 364 -4.49 -9.74 -2.97
CA LEU A 364 -3.58 -9.87 -1.82
C LEU A 364 -3.78 -8.73 -0.81
N CYS A 365 -3.93 -7.50 -1.28
CA CYS A 365 -4.13 -6.34 -0.42
C CYS A 365 -5.51 -6.33 0.24
N LEU A 366 -6.57 -6.71 -0.49
CA LEU A 366 -7.92 -6.85 0.07
C LEU A 366 -7.98 -7.99 1.10
N TYR A 367 -7.25 -9.09 0.88
CA TYR A 367 -7.11 -10.14 1.89
C TYR A 367 -6.43 -9.60 3.17
N GLY A 368 -5.39 -8.77 3.02
CA GLY A 368 -4.77 -8.07 4.16
C GLY A 368 -5.75 -7.16 4.92
N ALA A 369 -6.58 -6.40 4.19
CA ALA A 369 -7.61 -5.56 4.79
C ALA A 369 -8.70 -6.41 5.50
N ARG A 370 -9.08 -7.55 4.95
CA ARG A 370 -9.99 -8.51 5.59
C ARG A 370 -9.39 -9.09 6.88
N LEU A 371 -8.10 -9.40 6.92
CA LEU A 371 -7.42 -9.82 8.15
C LEU A 371 -7.45 -8.73 9.23
N MET A 372 -7.40 -7.43 8.86
CA MET A 372 -7.59 -6.33 9.80
C MET A 372 -9.02 -6.32 10.38
N ASP A 373 -10.03 -6.51 9.53
CA ASP A 373 -11.42 -6.65 10.00
C ASP A 373 -11.57 -7.82 10.96
N ASP A 374 -11.00 -8.97 10.62
CA ASP A 374 -11.07 -10.18 11.44
C ASP A 374 -10.33 -10.02 12.76
N GLN A 375 -9.14 -9.44 12.77
CA GLN A 375 -8.35 -9.17 13.98
C GLN A 375 -9.11 -8.31 15.00
N HIS A 376 -9.88 -7.33 14.52
CA HIS A 376 -10.56 -6.38 15.40
C HIS A 376 -11.98 -6.80 15.78
N THR A 377 -12.67 -7.56 14.92
CA THR A 377 -14.12 -7.73 15.03
C THR A 377 -14.61 -9.17 14.99
N HIS A 378 -13.74 -10.17 14.77
CA HIS A 378 -14.18 -11.56 14.76
C HIS A 378 -14.73 -11.94 16.15
N PRO A 379 -15.90 -12.60 16.26
CA PRO A 379 -16.51 -12.94 17.56
C PRO A 379 -15.63 -13.89 18.41
N ASP A 380 -14.91 -14.80 17.76
CA ASP A 380 -13.97 -15.72 18.42
C ASP A 380 -12.61 -15.02 18.66
N GLU A 381 -12.18 -14.95 19.92
CA GLU A 381 -10.93 -14.33 20.35
C GLU A 381 -9.69 -15.03 19.75
N GLN A 382 -9.73 -16.36 19.64
CA GLN A 382 -8.63 -17.11 19.02
C GLN A 382 -8.48 -16.70 17.54
N LYS A 383 -9.58 -16.57 16.81
CA LYS A 383 -9.55 -16.14 15.41
C LYS A 383 -9.06 -14.70 15.26
N ARG A 384 -9.37 -13.80 16.19
CA ARG A 384 -8.78 -12.45 16.21
C ARG A 384 -7.25 -12.50 16.33
N ALA A 385 -6.76 -13.31 17.25
CA ALA A 385 -5.31 -13.48 17.46
C ALA A 385 -4.62 -14.13 16.26
N GLU A 386 -5.22 -15.16 15.65
CA GLU A 386 -4.71 -15.83 14.45
C GLU A 386 -4.65 -14.87 13.25
N SER A 387 -5.69 -14.08 13.01
CA SER A 387 -5.74 -13.07 11.94
C SER A 387 -4.66 -12.00 12.13
N GLY A 388 -4.43 -11.55 13.36
CA GLY A 388 -3.33 -10.63 13.67
C GLY A 388 -1.95 -11.21 13.36
N LYS A 389 -1.71 -12.50 13.64
CA LYS A 389 -0.44 -13.17 13.32
C LYS A 389 -0.26 -13.37 11.82
N LEU A 390 -1.31 -13.71 11.10
CA LEU A 390 -1.29 -13.82 9.64
C LEU A 390 -0.99 -12.45 8.99
N LEU A 391 -1.67 -11.41 9.44
CA LEU A 391 -1.44 -10.05 8.95
C LEU A 391 0.00 -9.61 9.20
N ASP A 392 0.53 -9.87 10.41
CA ASP A 392 1.89 -9.51 10.76
C ASP A 392 2.93 -10.24 9.90
N LEU A 393 2.74 -11.54 9.62
CA LEU A 393 3.56 -12.32 8.70
C LEU A 393 3.49 -11.79 7.27
N LEU A 394 2.29 -11.47 6.78
CA LEU A 394 2.06 -11.14 5.37
C LEU A 394 2.34 -9.67 5.04
N THR A 395 2.38 -8.76 6.03
CA THR A 395 2.58 -7.32 5.81
C THR A 395 3.78 -6.99 4.90
N PRO A 396 5.00 -7.59 5.07
CA PRO A 396 6.11 -7.34 4.15
C PRO A 396 5.79 -7.71 2.70
N VAL A 397 5.07 -8.79 2.49
CA VAL A 397 4.69 -9.30 1.16
C VAL A 397 3.59 -8.44 0.54
N ILE A 398 2.55 -8.11 1.31
CA ILE A 398 1.45 -7.23 0.90
C ILE A 398 2.00 -5.86 0.45
N LYS A 399 3.03 -5.36 1.14
CA LYS A 399 3.70 -4.11 0.72
C LYS A 399 4.55 -4.31 -0.51
N ALA A 400 5.43 -5.31 -0.51
CA ALA A 400 6.54 -5.39 -1.45
C ALA A 400 6.14 -5.96 -2.82
N TRP A 401 5.31 -7.01 -2.85
CA TRP A 401 4.97 -7.63 -4.12
C TRP A 401 4.19 -6.68 -5.06
N PRO A 402 3.11 -6.01 -4.62
CA PRO A 402 2.44 -5.02 -5.47
C PRO A 402 3.33 -3.82 -5.81
N SER A 403 4.20 -3.41 -4.88
CA SER A 403 5.18 -2.33 -5.12
C SER A 403 6.20 -2.67 -6.20
N GLU A 404 6.51 -3.95 -6.40
CA GLU A 404 7.39 -4.44 -7.47
C GLU A 404 6.62 -4.63 -8.78
N TYR A 405 5.43 -5.27 -8.72
CA TYR A 405 4.68 -5.69 -9.90
C TYR A 405 3.73 -4.63 -10.45
N GLY A 406 3.28 -3.68 -9.63
CA GLY A 406 2.53 -2.51 -10.09
C GLY A 406 3.32 -1.65 -11.08
N PRO A 407 4.56 -1.21 -10.76
CA PRO A 407 5.43 -0.55 -11.73
C PRO A 407 5.72 -1.38 -12.99
N LYS A 408 5.88 -2.71 -12.87
CA LYS A 408 6.05 -3.60 -14.04
C LYS A 408 4.79 -3.61 -14.92
N ALA A 409 3.59 -3.58 -14.33
CA ALA A 409 2.35 -3.44 -15.08
C ALA A 409 2.31 -2.09 -15.83
N ASN A 410 2.72 -1.00 -15.19
CA ASN A 410 2.77 0.32 -15.81
C ASN A 410 3.85 0.42 -16.92
N ASP A 411 4.99 -0.25 -16.76
CA ASP A 411 6.01 -0.37 -17.81
C ASP A 411 5.45 -1.07 -19.07
N LEU A 412 4.75 -2.17 -18.88
CA LEU A 412 4.05 -2.86 -19.95
C LEU A 412 2.93 -2.02 -20.56
N ALA A 413 2.26 -1.17 -19.78
CA ALA A 413 1.26 -0.22 -20.31
C ALA A 413 1.92 0.78 -21.27
N ILE A 414 3.08 1.35 -20.93
CA ILE A 414 3.86 2.21 -21.82
C ILE A 414 4.20 1.44 -23.10
N GLN A 415 4.63 0.19 -23.00
CA GLN A 415 4.99 -0.63 -24.16
C GLN A 415 3.78 -0.91 -25.08
N VAL A 416 2.58 -1.15 -24.52
CA VAL A 416 1.34 -1.34 -25.31
C VAL A 416 0.98 -0.06 -26.08
N TYR A 417 1.16 1.12 -25.48
CA TYR A 417 0.96 2.41 -26.15
C TYR A 417 2.00 2.67 -27.25
N GLY A 418 3.16 2.01 -27.22
CA GLY A 418 4.27 2.27 -28.14
C GLY A 418 4.80 3.70 -28.00
N GLY A 419 5.08 4.38 -29.12
CA GLY A 419 5.58 5.77 -29.08
C GLY A 419 4.68 6.76 -28.35
N ALA A 420 3.36 6.55 -28.37
CA ALA A 420 2.39 7.36 -27.63
C ALA A 420 2.60 7.24 -26.11
N GLY A 421 2.93 6.06 -25.59
CA GLY A 421 3.18 5.83 -24.17
C GLY A 421 4.43 6.55 -23.61
N TYR A 422 5.32 7.01 -24.50
CA TYR A 422 6.52 7.78 -24.15
C TYR A 422 6.28 9.29 -24.09
N THR A 423 5.05 9.75 -24.32
CA THR A 423 4.68 11.16 -24.35
C THR A 423 3.77 11.52 -23.17
N ARG A 424 3.80 12.79 -22.75
CA ARG A 424 2.99 13.30 -21.64
C ARG A 424 1.51 13.55 -22.00
N GLU A 425 1.13 13.33 -23.25
CA GLU A 425 -0.25 13.42 -23.72
C GLU A 425 -1.10 12.21 -23.31
N TYR A 426 -0.44 11.12 -22.91
CA TYR A 426 -1.10 9.89 -22.47
C TYR A 426 -0.74 9.57 -21.01
N PRO A 427 -1.63 8.92 -20.25
CA PRO A 427 -1.49 8.75 -18.80
C PRO A 427 -0.47 7.67 -18.38
N ALA A 428 0.00 6.82 -19.31
CA ALA A 428 0.78 5.62 -18.99
C ALA A 428 2.13 5.97 -18.32
N GLU A 429 2.83 7.00 -18.81
CA GLU A 429 4.13 7.41 -18.26
C GLU A 429 4.01 8.00 -16.85
N GLN A 430 2.93 8.75 -16.57
CA GLN A 430 2.68 9.28 -15.22
C GLN A 430 2.36 8.14 -14.24
N CYS A 431 1.53 7.17 -14.62
CA CYS A 431 1.26 6.00 -13.78
C CYS A 431 2.56 5.28 -13.41
N TRP A 432 3.48 5.11 -14.35
CA TRP A 432 4.78 4.49 -14.09
C TRP A 432 5.63 5.32 -13.12
N ARG A 433 5.74 6.63 -13.33
CA ARG A 433 6.52 7.53 -12.48
C ARG A 433 5.98 7.58 -11.05
N ASP A 434 4.67 7.68 -10.92
CA ASP A 434 4.01 7.69 -9.61
C ASP A 434 4.26 6.36 -8.89
N ASN A 435 4.04 5.25 -9.56
CA ASN A 435 4.15 3.92 -8.95
C ASN A 435 5.60 3.55 -8.56
N ARG A 436 6.62 4.18 -9.20
CA ARG A 436 8.04 3.89 -8.94
C ARG A 436 8.50 4.30 -7.51
N LEU A 437 7.73 5.13 -6.81
CA LEU A 437 7.98 5.45 -5.41
C LEU A 437 7.73 4.25 -4.48
N ASN A 438 6.73 3.43 -4.77
CA ASN A 438 6.22 2.40 -3.87
C ASN A 438 7.27 1.35 -3.43
N PRO A 439 8.24 0.89 -4.26
CA PRO A 439 9.33 0.03 -3.80
C PRO A 439 10.31 0.69 -2.80
N ILE A 440 10.26 2.02 -2.66
CA ILE A 440 11.27 2.81 -1.95
C ILE A 440 10.79 3.24 -0.56
N HIS A 441 9.58 3.82 -0.45
CA HIS A 441 9.08 4.41 0.78
C HIS A 441 8.43 3.37 1.71
N GLU A 442 8.17 3.76 2.97
CA GLU A 442 7.60 2.92 4.05
C GLU A 442 8.36 1.60 4.27
N GLY A 443 9.69 1.69 4.17
CA GLY A 443 10.60 0.57 4.13
C GLY A 443 10.76 0.04 2.70
N THR A 444 11.99 0.14 2.17
CA THR A 444 12.30 -0.39 0.83
C THR A 444 11.95 -1.87 0.72
N ASN A 445 11.77 -2.37 -0.51
CA ASN A 445 11.51 -3.81 -0.70
C ASN A 445 12.62 -4.68 -0.09
N GLY A 446 13.89 -4.23 -0.09
CA GLY A 446 14.99 -4.92 0.62
C GLY A 446 14.79 -4.96 2.14
N ILE A 447 14.28 -3.90 2.76
CA ILE A 447 13.92 -3.89 4.19
C ILE A 447 12.75 -4.83 4.46
N GLN A 448 11.75 -4.91 3.58
CA GLN A 448 10.66 -5.89 3.69
C GLN A 448 11.18 -7.33 3.61
N ALA A 449 12.15 -7.57 2.73
CA ALA A 449 12.80 -8.87 2.59
C ALA A 449 13.53 -9.31 3.87
N LEU A 450 14.32 -8.39 4.45
CA LEU A 450 15.01 -8.62 5.72
C LEU A 450 14.02 -8.78 6.88
N ASP A 451 12.91 -8.02 6.90
CA ASP A 451 11.87 -8.15 7.91
C ASP A 451 11.15 -9.52 7.81
N LEU A 452 10.84 -9.97 6.59
CA LEU A 452 10.20 -11.27 6.35
C LEU A 452 11.12 -12.42 6.80
N LEU A 453 12.29 -12.57 6.16
CA LEU A 453 13.17 -13.72 6.36
C LEU A 453 13.92 -13.66 7.70
N GLY A 454 14.36 -12.46 8.12
CA GLY A 454 15.17 -12.30 9.35
C GLY A 454 14.33 -12.32 10.62
N ARG A 455 13.02 -12.07 10.54
CA ARG A 455 12.17 -11.92 11.73
C ARG A 455 10.81 -12.60 11.63
N LYS A 456 9.95 -12.21 10.68
CA LYS A 456 8.52 -12.57 10.66
C LYS A 456 8.30 -14.08 10.56
N ILE A 457 9.07 -14.76 9.74
CA ILE A 457 8.98 -16.22 9.53
C ILE A 457 9.22 -16.99 10.84
N TRP A 458 10.05 -16.47 11.73
CA TRP A 458 10.51 -17.16 12.95
C TRP A 458 9.72 -16.80 14.21
N GLN A 459 8.87 -15.78 14.14
CA GLN A 459 8.09 -15.33 15.29
C GLN A 459 7.22 -16.45 15.86
N ASP A 460 7.10 -16.52 17.20
CA ASP A 460 6.28 -17.50 17.91
C ASP A 460 6.52 -18.95 17.38
N GLN A 461 7.77 -19.33 17.18
CA GLN A 461 8.15 -20.65 16.65
C GLN A 461 7.51 -20.93 15.27
N SER A 462 7.47 -19.91 14.41
CA SER A 462 6.88 -19.94 13.08
C SER A 462 5.36 -20.21 13.07
N HIS A 463 4.65 -19.85 14.15
CA HIS A 463 3.21 -20.10 14.25
C HIS A 463 2.42 -19.40 13.14
N GLY A 464 2.77 -18.16 12.76
CA GLY A 464 2.15 -17.47 11.63
C GLY A 464 2.28 -18.23 10.31
N LEU A 465 3.45 -18.85 10.05
CA LEU A 465 3.65 -19.69 8.86
C LEU A 465 2.79 -20.97 8.90
N GLN A 466 2.63 -21.57 10.08
CA GLN A 466 1.78 -22.74 10.25
C GLN A 466 0.31 -22.41 9.98
N LEU A 467 -0.19 -21.27 10.50
CA LEU A 467 -1.54 -20.78 10.23
C LEU A 467 -1.76 -20.52 8.73
N LEU A 468 -0.79 -19.88 8.07
CA LEU A 468 -0.85 -19.64 6.63
C LEU A 468 -0.96 -20.93 5.84
N MET A 469 -0.17 -21.95 6.18
CA MET A 469 -0.23 -23.25 5.52
C MET A 469 -1.58 -23.96 5.72
N GLN A 470 -2.19 -23.78 6.90
CA GLN A 470 -3.54 -24.31 7.17
C GLN A 470 -4.60 -23.62 6.30
N GLU A 471 -4.58 -22.30 6.21
CA GLU A 471 -5.49 -21.53 5.35
C GLU A 471 -5.32 -21.93 3.87
N MET A 472 -4.07 -21.99 3.39
CA MET A 472 -3.80 -22.43 2.01
C MET A 472 -4.30 -23.83 1.73
N GLN A 473 -4.18 -24.77 2.69
CA GLN A 473 -4.63 -26.14 2.51
C GLN A 473 -6.14 -26.25 2.26
N VAL A 474 -6.95 -25.38 2.90
CA VAL A 474 -8.40 -25.31 2.66
C VAL A 474 -8.68 -24.96 1.21
N ASP A 475 -8.03 -23.92 0.68
CA ASP A 475 -8.24 -23.46 -0.70
C ASP A 475 -7.69 -24.44 -1.75
N LEU A 476 -6.58 -25.14 -1.44
CA LEU A 476 -6.04 -26.22 -2.28
C LEU A 476 -7.05 -27.37 -2.42
N GLN A 477 -7.74 -27.73 -1.34
CA GLN A 477 -8.75 -28.78 -1.33
C GLN A 477 -10.07 -28.33 -1.98
N ALA A 478 -10.36 -27.03 -2.03
CA ALA A 478 -11.56 -26.48 -2.66
C ALA A 478 -11.51 -26.50 -4.20
N ALA A 479 -10.39 -26.88 -4.81
CA ALA A 479 -10.24 -26.97 -6.27
C ALA A 479 -11.06 -28.17 -6.82
N THR A 480 -12.13 -27.90 -7.57
CA THR A 480 -13.07 -28.92 -8.05
C THR A 480 -12.95 -29.23 -9.54
N THR A 481 -12.47 -28.27 -10.36
CA THR A 481 -12.27 -28.50 -11.81
C THR A 481 -10.87 -28.99 -12.11
N ASP A 482 -10.69 -29.76 -13.19
CA ASP A 482 -9.38 -30.29 -13.61
C ASP A 482 -8.29 -29.19 -13.69
N ARG A 483 -8.66 -28.01 -14.23
CA ARG A 483 -7.72 -26.86 -14.33
C ARG A 483 -7.32 -26.34 -12.95
N CYS A 484 -8.27 -26.10 -12.05
CA CYS A 484 -8.00 -25.63 -10.70
C CYS A 484 -7.20 -26.67 -9.90
N GLN A 485 -7.47 -27.97 -10.07
CA GLN A 485 -6.71 -29.04 -9.43
C GLN A 485 -5.26 -29.09 -9.90
N GLN A 486 -4.99 -28.88 -11.18
CA GLN A 486 -3.63 -28.79 -11.72
C GLN A 486 -2.88 -27.57 -11.13
N TRP A 487 -3.54 -26.40 -11.01
CA TRP A 487 -2.95 -25.23 -10.39
C TRP A 487 -2.72 -25.41 -8.88
N ALA A 488 -3.66 -26.05 -8.19
CA ALA A 488 -3.50 -26.41 -6.78
C ALA A 488 -2.30 -27.33 -6.56
N LEU A 489 -2.12 -28.33 -7.43
CA LEU A 489 -0.96 -29.22 -7.39
C LEU A 489 0.35 -28.46 -7.61
N SER A 490 0.43 -27.60 -8.65
CA SER A 490 1.61 -26.78 -8.94
C SER A 490 1.96 -25.85 -7.77
N LEU A 491 0.96 -25.22 -7.15
CA LEU A 491 1.16 -24.39 -5.96
C LEU A 491 1.65 -25.21 -4.77
N SER A 492 1.07 -26.37 -4.53
CA SER A 492 1.45 -27.28 -3.44
C SER A 492 2.91 -27.75 -3.59
N GLU A 493 3.34 -28.14 -4.79
CA GLU A 493 4.72 -28.53 -5.07
C GLU A 493 5.72 -27.39 -4.84
N THR A 494 5.38 -26.18 -5.30
CA THR A 494 6.19 -24.98 -5.08
C THR A 494 6.29 -24.64 -3.60
N LEU A 495 5.18 -24.69 -2.86
CA LEU A 495 5.13 -24.46 -1.43
C LEU A 495 5.98 -25.48 -0.65
N GLN A 496 5.93 -26.76 -1.00
CA GLN A 496 6.77 -27.79 -0.37
C GLN A 496 8.26 -27.51 -0.55
N GLN A 497 8.67 -27.04 -1.74
CA GLN A 497 10.06 -26.65 -2.00
C GLN A 497 10.46 -25.41 -1.18
N ALA A 498 9.59 -24.41 -1.10
CA ALA A 498 9.80 -23.20 -0.31
C ALA A 498 9.94 -23.53 1.19
N VAL A 499 9.11 -24.43 1.72
CA VAL A 499 9.21 -24.89 3.13
C VAL A 499 10.57 -25.55 3.39
N LYS A 500 11.06 -26.44 2.51
CA LYS A 500 12.37 -27.06 2.66
C LYS A 500 13.51 -26.04 2.67
N VAL A 501 13.44 -25.05 1.78
CA VAL A 501 14.42 -23.95 1.73
C VAL A 501 14.35 -23.11 3.00
N THR A 502 13.14 -22.75 3.46
CA THR A 502 12.95 -22.01 4.71
C THR A 502 13.57 -22.73 5.90
N GLN A 503 13.33 -24.04 6.03
CA GLN A 503 13.93 -24.86 7.10
C GLN A 503 15.48 -24.85 7.05
N SER A 504 16.05 -24.94 5.85
CA SER A 504 17.52 -24.88 5.66
C SER A 504 18.08 -23.52 6.08
N LEU A 505 17.42 -22.42 5.68
CA LEU A 505 17.82 -21.07 6.06
C LEU A 505 17.69 -20.85 7.57
N GLY A 506 16.64 -21.37 8.20
CA GLY A 506 16.46 -21.31 9.66
C GLY A 506 17.58 -22.02 10.42
N LYS A 507 18.04 -23.18 9.92
CA LYS A 507 19.18 -23.88 10.48
C LYS A 507 20.46 -23.03 10.40
N SER A 508 20.73 -22.43 9.25
CA SER A 508 21.89 -21.55 9.04
C SER A 508 21.86 -20.32 9.97
N LEU A 509 20.69 -19.71 10.19
CA LEU A 509 20.53 -18.62 11.16
C LEU A 509 20.88 -19.06 12.59
N MET A 510 20.46 -20.26 13.00
CA MET A 510 20.77 -20.82 14.33
C MET A 510 22.24 -21.18 14.47
N GLU A 511 22.93 -21.56 13.40
CA GLU A 511 24.37 -21.83 13.37
C GLU A 511 25.23 -20.55 13.43
N GLY A 512 24.60 -19.35 13.36
CA GLY A 512 25.25 -18.07 13.63
C GLY A 512 25.85 -17.36 12.42
N ASP A 513 25.38 -17.67 11.20
CA ASP A 513 25.74 -16.96 9.97
C ASP A 513 24.57 -16.14 9.38
N PRO A 514 24.18 -15.03 10.03
CA PRO A 514 23.06 -14.20 9.56
C PRO A 514 23.38 -13.47 8.26
N ASP A 515 24.62 -13.04 8.04
CA ASP A 515 24.99 -12.28 6.85
C ASP A 515 24.82 -13.13 5.58
N ARG A 516 25.29 -14.35 5.60
CA ARG A 516 25.13 -15.29 4.48
C ARG A 516 23.69 -15.72 4.29
N THR A 517 22.97 -16.02 5.37
CA THR A 517 21.57 -16.46 5.31
C THR A 517 20.66 -15.37 4.73
N LEU A 518 20.91 -14.10 5.11
CA LEU A 518 20.11 -12.97 4.68
C LEU A 518 20.59 -12.31 3.39
N ALA A 519 21.73 -12.73 2.84
CA ALA A 519 22.29 -12.16 1.60
C ALA A 519 21.29 -12.16 0.43
N ASN A 520 20.47 -13.21 0.33
CA ASN A 520 19.47 -13.39 -0.71
C ASN A 520 18.02 -13.20 -0.21
N ALA A 521 17.80 -12.39 0.84
CA ALA A 521 16.48 -12.17 1.40
C ALA A 521 15.48 -11.63 0.35
N SER A 522 15.94 -10.85 -0.64
CA SER A 522 15.10 -10.37 -1.74
C SER A 522 14.59 -11.50 -2.64
N CYS A 523 15.41 -12.52 -2.91
CA CYS A 523 14.96 -13.74 -3.62
C CYS A 523 13.91 -14.50 -2.80
N TYR A 524 14.09 -14.56 -1.48
CA TYR A 524 13.09 -15.17 -0.60
C TYR A 524 11.75 -14.41 -0.61
N LEU A 525 11.79 -13.08 -0.56
CA LEU A 525 10.60 -12.23 -0.67
C LEU A 525 9.89 -12.42 -2.02
N HIS A 526 10.66 -12.53 -3.12
CA HIS A 526 10.11 -12.79 -4.45
C HIS A 526 9.43 -14.15 -4.52
N LEU A 527 10.11 -15.22 -4.08
CA LEU A 527 9.55 -16.57 -3.98
C LEU A 527 8.26 -16.59 -3.16
N PHE A 528 8.31 -16.05 -1.94
CA PHE A 528 7.17 -16.05 -1.03
C PHE A 528 6.01 -15.22 -1.59
N GLY A 529 6.30 -14.06 -2.18
CA GLY A 529 5.31 -13.19 -2.81
C GLY A 529 4.59 -13.86 -3.98
N HIS A 530 5.32 -14.58 -4.85
CA HIS A 530 4.72 -15.34 -5.96
C HIS A 530 3.81 -16.46 -5.46
N ILE A 531 4.22 -17.16 -4.41
CA ILE A 531 3.39 -18.19 -3.79
C ILE A 531 2.09 -17.55 -3.25
N MET A 532 2.16 -16.41 -2.59
CA MET A 532 0.99 -15.72 -2.05
C MET A 532 0.04 -15.26 -3.15
N VAL A 533 0.56 -14.68 -4.23
CA VAL A 533 -0.28 -14.23 -5.33
C VAL A 533 -0.82 -15.41 -6.15
N ALA A 534 -0.07 -16.51 -6.32
CA ALA A 534 -0.59 -17.75 -6.90
C ALA A 534 -1.76 -18.30 -6.06
N TRP A 535 -1.65 -18.24 -4.73
CA TRP A 535 -2.76 -18.60 -3.84
C TRP A 535 -3.97 -17.69 -4.04
N MET A 536 -3.77 -16.37 -4.12
CA MET A 536 -4.87 -15.42 -4.42
C MET A 536 -5.51 -15.73 -5.79
N TRP A 537 -4.73 -16.09 -6.80
CA TRP A 537 -5.26 -16.52 -8.09
C TRP A 537 -6.00 -17.85 -8.03
N LEU A 538 -5.56 -18.80 -7.20
CA LEU A 538 -6.30 -20.05 -6.98
C LEU A 538 -7.67 -19.80 -6.33
N ARG A 539 -7.74 -18.93 -5.32
CA ARG A 539 -9.01 -18.53 -4.68
C ARG A 539 -9.97 -17.91 -5.69
N GLN A 540 -9.48 -16.95 -6.49
CA GLN A 540 -10.26 -16.33 -7.57
C GLN A 540 -10.72 -17.37 -8.62
N ALA A 541 -9.83 -18.29 -8.99
CA ALA A 541 -10.16 -19.33 -9.96
C ALA A 541 -11.20 -20.31 -9.43
N ASN A 542 -11.12 -20.72 -8.16
CA ASN A 542 -12.12 -21.58 -7.53
C ASN A 542 -13.50 -20.91 -7.51
N ALA A 543 -13.57 -19.62 -7.10
CA ALA A 543 -14.80 -18.83 -7.11
C ALA A 543 -15.37 -18.68 -8.54
N ALA A 544 -14.52 -18.30 -9.50
CA ALA A 544 -14.92 -18.13 -10.90
C ALA A 544 -15.39 -19.44 -11.55
N ALA A 545 -14.71 -20.55 -11.29
CA ALA A 545 -15.10 -21.86 -11.82
C ALA A 545 -16.45 -22.33 -11.27
N HIS A 546 -16.70 -22.07 -9.97
CA HIS A 546 -17.99 -22.37 -9.34
C HIS A 546 -19.11 -21.52 -9.95
N ALA A 547 -18.91 -20.20 -10.03
CA ALA A 547 -19.92 -19.26 -10.54
C ALA A 547 -20.18 -19.41 -12.04
N LEU A 548 -19.19 -19.83 -12.84
CA LEU A 548 -19.33 -20.05 -14.27
C LEU A 548 -20.43 -21.07 -14.61
N GLY A 549 -20.63 -22.08 -13.74
CA GLY A 549 -21.67 -23.08 -13.92
C GLY A 549 -23.09 -22.54 -13.82
N SER A 550 -23.29 -21.41 -13.16
CA SER A 550 -24.58 -20.72 -12.97
C SER A 550 -24.71 -19.40 -13.72
N ALA A 551 -23.69 -19.02 -14.50
CA ALA A 551 -23.69 -17.76 -15.25
C ALA A 551 -24.78 -17.73 -16.32
N ASN A 552 -25.67 -16.73 -16.25
CA ASN A 552 -26.85 -16.63 -17.10
C ASN A 552 -26.65 -15.74 -18.34
N THR A 553 -25.69 -14.82 -18.28
CA THR A 553 -25.38 -13.87 -19.36
C THR A 553 -24.02 -14.14 -19.99
N ASP A 554 -23.81 -13.66 -21.22
CA ASP A 554 -22.51 -13.74 -21.90
C ASP A 554 -21.45 -12.89 -21.17
N ASP A 555 -21.87 -11.75 -20.60
CA ASP A 555 -20.96 -10.87 -19.85
C ASP A 555 -20.43 -11.58 -18.58
N GLU A 556 -21.29 -12.24 -17.82
CA GLU A 556 -20.86 -13.05 -16.67
C GLU A 556 -19.94 -14.18 -17.09
N ARG A 557 -20.30 -14.92 -18.15
CA ARG A 557 -19.45 -16.00 -18.68
C ARG A 557 -18.08 -15.47 -19.11
N ASN A 558 -18.03 -14.36 -19.81
CA ASN A 558 -16.80 -13.72 -20.27
C ASN A 558 -15.95 -13.24 -19.09
N PHE A 559 -16.58 -12.66 -18.07
CA PHE A 559 -15.89 -12.22 -16.86
C PHE A 559 -15.19 -13.40 -16.16
N TYR A 560 -15.91 -14.46 -15.85
CA TYR A 560 -15.34 -15.64 -15.17
C TYR A 560 -14.30 -16.37 -16.02
N GLN A 561 -14.52 -16.49 -17.34
CA GLN A 561 -13.51 -17.03 -18.25
C GLN A 561 -12.24 -16.14 -18.27
N GLY A 562 -12.38 -14.82 -18.20
CA GLY A 562 -11.27 -13.89 -18.08
C GLY A 562 -10.46 -14.10 -16.80
N LYS A 563 -11.11 -14.40 -15.66
CA LYS A 563 -10.45 -14.76 -14.40
C LYS A 563 -9.66 -16.06 -14.52
N LEU A 564 -10.28 -17.10 -15.09
CA LEU A 564 -9.61 -18.38 -15.31
C LEU A 564 -8.41 -18.26 -16.26
N GLN A 565 -8.50 -17.41 -17.29
CA GLN A 565 -7.41 -17.19 -18.22
C GLN A 565 -6.24 -16.41 -17.59
N ALA A 566 -6.53 -15.45 -16.73
CA ALA A 566 -5.51 -14.71 -15.97
C ALA A 566 -4.83 -15.62 -14.94
N ALA A 567 -5.59 -16.47 -14.24
CA ALA A 567 -5.03 -17.48 -13.36
C ALA A 567 -4.10 -18.44 -14.13
N GLN A 568 -4.53 -18.93 -15.30
CA GLN A 568 -3.68 -19.76 -16.16
C GLN A 568 -2.39 -19.05 -16.55
N TYR A 569 -2.46 -17.75 -16.90
CA TYR A 569 -1.26 -16.98 -17.21
C TYR A 569 -0.32 -16.96 -15.99
N PHE A 570 -0.83 -16.67 -14.79
CA PHE A 570 0.01 -16.61 -13.59
C PHE A 570 0.67 -17.97 -13.28
N PHE A 571 -0.08 -19.05 -13.34
CA PHE A 571 0.46 -20.40 -13.06
C PHE A 571 1.44 -20.90 -14.12
N HIS A 572 1.30 -20.48 -15.38
CA HIS A 572 2.17 -20.96 -16.46
C HIS A 572 3.36 -20.03 -16.74
N TRP A 573 3.23 -18.72 -16.49
CA TRP A 573 4.24 -17.74 -16.85
C TRP A 573 4.97 -17.13 -15.66
N GLU A 574 4.29 -16.91 -14.55
CA GLU A 574 4.83 -16.18 -13.41
C GLU A 574 5.33 -17.13 -12.32
N LEU A 575 4.51 -18.06 -11.84
CA LEU A 575 4.89 -18.96 -10.77
C LEU A 575 6.17 -19.78 -11.08
N PRO A 576 6.39 -20.29 -12.31
CA PRO A 576 7.62 -21.02 -12.62
C PRO A 576 8.92 -20.19 -12.52
N THR A 577 8.84 -18.86 -12.55
CA THR A 577 10.02 -17.99 -12.45
C THR A 577 10.75 -18.12 -11.11
N VAL A 578 10.06 -18.54 -10.04
CA VAL A 578 10.66 -18.75 -8.70
C VAL A 578 11.64 -19.94 -8.64
N ALA A 579 11.75 -20.73 -9.68
CA ALA A 579 12.69 -21.85 -9.72
C ALA A 579 14.15 -21.40 -9.53
N GLN A 580 14.52 -20.23 -10.08
CA GLN A 580 15.84 -19.64 -9.90
C GLN A 580 16.06 -19.23 -8.44
N ASP A 581 15.07 -18.59 -7.80
CA ASP A 581 15.17 -18.21 -6.40
C ASP A 581 15.39 -19.42 -5.49
N LEU A 582 14.65 -20.50 -5.75
CA LEU A 582 14.80 -21.76 -5.01
C LEU A 582 16.21 -22.32 -5.10
N VAL A 583 16.88 -22.21 -6.27
CA VAL A 583 18.28 -22.64 -6.47
C VAL A 583 19.23 -21.74 -5.69
N LEU A 584 19.13 -20.43 -5.80
CA LEU A 584 19.99 -19.46 -5.11
C LEU A 584 19.88 -19.59 -3.60
N LEU A 585 18.65 -19.68 -3.09
CA LEU A 585 18.38 -19.81 -1.66
C LEU A 585 18.84 -21.14 -1.09
N ARG A 586 18.64 -22.25 -1.80
CA ARG A 586 19.11 -23.58 -1.38
C ARG A 586 20.62 -23.65 -1.27
N ASN A 587 21.32 -23.03 -2.22
CA ASN A 587 22.77 -22.99 -2.25
C ASN A 587 23.35 -21.91 -1.32
N GLN A 588 22.51 -21.03 -0.77
CA GLN A 588 22.93 -19.83 -0.05
C GLN A 588 24.05 -19.10 -0.81
N ASP A 589 23.74 -18.78 -2.10
CA ASP A 589 24.67 -18.15 -3.02
C ASP A 589 25.26 -16.87 -2.39
N ASP A 590 26.58 -16.78 -2.37
CA ASP A 590 27.31 -15.70 -1.70
C ASP A 590 27.99 -14.72 -2.70
N THR A 591 27.64 -14.79 -3.99
CA THR A 591 28.21 -13.94 -5.04
C THR A 591 28.09 -12.46 -4.69
N CYS A 592 26.88 -12.02 -4.29
CA CYS A 592 26.65 -10.62 -3.94
C CYS A 592 27.30 -10.23 -2.61
N LEU A 593 27.33 -11.15 -1.62
CA LEU A 593 27.95 -10.93 -0.31
C LEU A 593 29.46 -10.74 -0.44
N ASN A 594 30.10 -11.51 -1.31
CA ASN A 594 31.56 -11.54 -1.48
C ASN A 594 32.06 -10.46 -2.46
N MET A 595 31.16 -9.72 -3.16
CA MET A 595 31.55 -8.65 -4.07
C MET A 595 32.21 -7.49 -3.31
N LYS A 596 33.37 -7.05 -3.76
CA LYS A 596 34.12 -5.95 -3.14
C LYS A 596 33.87 -4.66 -3.89
N ALA A 597 33.87 -3.52 -3.14
CA ALA A 597 33.66 -2.20 -3.72
C ALA A 597 34.65 -1.89 -4.85
N ASP A 598 35.89 -2.32 -4.73
CA ASP A 598 36.94 -2.08 -5.73
C ASP A 598 36.80 -2.94 -6.99
N TRP A 599 35.82 -3.85 -7.04
CA TRP A 599 35.56 -4.72 -8.20
C TRP A 599 34.41 -4.22 -9.08
N PHE A 600 33.67 -3.14 -8.65
CA PHE A 600 32.74 -2.40 -9.51
C PHE A 600 33.46 -1.38 -10.45
#